data_d6c8b9c9ed887e6811d95c16296fe688
#
_entry.id   d6c8b9c9ed887e6811d95c16296fe688
#
_cell.length_a   1.000
_cell.length_b   1.000
_cell.length_c   1.000
_cell.angle_alpha   90.00
_cell.angle_beta   90.00
_cell.angle_gamma   90.00
#
_symmetry.space_group_name_H-M   'P 1'
#
loop_
_entity.id
_entity.type
_entity.pdbx_description
1 polymer ?
#
loop_
_entity_poly.entity_id
_entity_poly.type
_entity_poly.pdbx_seq_one_letter_code
_entity_poly.pdbx_strand_id
1 'polypeptide(L)'
;MNLWQLVLTELKAIISDKAIAVTLFGGVLFYSVLYPLPYLHQVPTEQQLIVVDLDHSSLSRQLIRHADASAKIQVIGQVGSISEAKRFIETGKAHGLLVIPEGFRRDLLLGKGVTLSYGGDASYFLIYSAVAEGLVSAGMDAGKQIQWIGMLAQGKNPKEAEQNLN
;
A
#
# COMPACT_ATOMS: atom_id res chain seq x y z
N MET A 1 14.10 14.71 -52.98
CA MET A 1 14.65 14.12 -51.74
C MET A 1 13.45 13.71 -50.91
N ASN A 2 13.26 12.41 -50.65
CA ASN A 2 12.12 11.94 -49.89
C ASN A 2 12.29 12.29 -48.40
N LEU A 3 11.20 12.58 -47.69
CA LEU A 3 11.19 12.94 -46.29
C LEU A 3 12.05 11.95 -45.43
N TRP A 4 11.99 10.66 -45.77
CA TRP A 4 12.78 9.61 -45.11
C TRP A 4 14.28 9.79 -45.30
N GLN A 5 14.73 10.19 -46.50
CA GLN A 5 16.16 10.42 -46.76
C GLN A 5 16.67 11.65 -45.97
N LEU A 6 15.84 12.68 -45.85
CA LEU A 6 16.16 13.86 -45.05
C LEU A 6 16.33 13.45 -43.55
N VAL A 7 15.35 12.75 -42.99
CA VAL A 7 15.40 12.28 -41.60
C VAL A 7 16.65 11.41 -41.31
N LEU A 8 16.96 10.48 -42.20
CA LEU A 8 18.13 9.61 -42.05
C LEU A 8 19.44 10.40 -42.16
N THR A 9 19.52 11.42 -42.99
CA THR A 9 20.69 12.29 -43.13
C THR A 9 20.92 13.11 -41.87
N GLU A 10 19.83 13.72 -41.34
CA GLU A 10 19.89 14.49 -40.10
C GLU A 10 20.25 13.60 -38.89
N LEU A 11 19.65 12.42 -38.80
CA LEU A 11 19.96 11.45 -37.74
C LEU A 11 21.43 11.02 -37.78
N LYS A 12 21.95 10.77 -38.98
CA LYS A 12 23.37 10.43 -39.17
C LYS A 12 24.30 11.60 -38.80
N ALA A 13 23.91 12.84 -39.13
CA ALA A 13 24.64 14.04 -38.76
C ALA A 13 24.73 14.21 -37.24
N ILE A 14 23.59 14.02 -36.55
CA ILE A 14 23.51 14.08 -35.08
C ILE A 14 24.45 13.04 -34.43
N ILE A 15 24.40 11.78 -34.89
CA ILE A 15 25.24 10.69 -34.32
C ILE A 15 26.73 10.88 -34.67
N SER A 16 27.04 11.50 -35.82
CA SER A 16 28.40 11.72 -36.26
C SER A 16 29.10 12.88 -35.55
N ASP A 17 28.34 13.82 -35.02
CA ASP A 17 28.89 14.91 -34.21
C ASP A 17 29.05 14.47 -32.76
N LYS A 18 30.32 14.30 -32.33
CA LYS A 18 30.65 13.81 -30.99
C LYS A 18 30.09 14.72 -29.89
N ALA A 19 30.05 16.04 -30.10
CA ALA A 19 29.56 16.97 -29.10
C ALA A 19 28.02 16.81 -28.94
N ILE A 20 27.30 16.73 -30.04
CA ILE A 20 25.84 16.52 -30.04
C ILE A 20 25.51 15.12 -29.46
N ALA A 21 26.22 14.07 -29.92
CA ALA A 21 25.98 12.70 -29.43
C ALA A 21 26.25 12.59 -27.93
N VAL A 22 27.35 13.14 -27.42
CA VAL A 22 27.64 13.12 -25.95
C VAL A 22 26.62 13.93 -25.18
N THR A 23 26.17 15.07 -25.67
CA THR A 23 25.16 15.88 -24.98
C THR A 23 23.81 15.17 -24.97
N LEU A 24 23.39 14.62 -26.10
CA LEU A 24 22.07 13.99 -26.23
C LEU A 24 22.01 12.67 -25.43
N PHE A 25 22.96 11.76 -25.69
CA PHE A 25 22.95 10.44 -25.04
C PHE A 25 23.52 10.49 -23.64
N GLY A 26 24.61 11.23 -23.43
CA GLY A 26 25.24 11.40 -22.13
C GLY A 26 24.35 12.17 -21.16
N GLY A 27 23.67 13.22 -21.62
CA GLY A 27 22.73 13.98 -20.83
C GLY A 27 21.54 13.15 -20.39
N VAL A 28 20.93 12.40 -21.32
CA VAL A 28 19.80 11.50 -21.00
C VAL A 28 20.23 10.39 -20.05
N LEU A 29 21.37 9.76 -20.28
CA LEU A 29 21.92 8.69 -19.43
C LEU A 29 22.23 9.21 -18.02
N PHE A 30 22.90 10.35 -17.93
CA PHE A 30 23.23 10.99 -16.67
C PHE A 30 21.96 11.37 -15.89
N TYR A 31 20.98 11.98 -16.56
CA TYR A 31 19.75 12.39 -15.94
C TYR A 31 18.88 11.18 -15.51
N SER A 32 18.85 10.09 -16.30
CA SER A 32 18.09 8.87 -15.95
C SER A 32 18.64 8.18 -14.70
N VAL A 33 19.93 8.37 -14.38
CA VAL A 33 20.53 7.88 -13.13
C VAL A 33 20.37 8.90 -12.00
N LEU A 34 20.65 10.16 -12.26
CA LEU A 34 20.65 11.20 -11.24
C LEU A 34 19.23 11.55 -10.74
N TYR A 35 18.24 11.54 -11.63
CA TYR A 35 16.88 11.91 -11.29
C TYR A 35 16.21 10.96 -10.27
N PRO A 36 16.33 9.62 -10.39
CA PRO A 36 15.74 8.71 -9.41
C PRO A 36 16.47 8.70 -8.05
N LEU A 37 17.75 9.07 -7.99
CA LEU A 37 18.57 8.97 -6.78
C LEU A 37 17.95 9.61 -5.53
N PRO A 38 17.43 10.85 -5.57
CA PRO A 38 16.77 11.47 -4.41
C PRO A 38 15.49 10.74 -3.98
N TYR A 39 14.85 9.98 -4.90
CA TYR A 39 13.57 9.32 -4.69
C TYR A 39 13.70 7.85 -4.24
N LEU A 40 14.91 7.25 -4.30
CA LEU A 40 15.13 5.85 -3.94
C LEU A 40 14.76 5.51 -2.49
N HIS A 41 14.77 6.48 -1.59
CA HIS A 41 14.50 6.30 -0.17
C HIS A 41 13.24 7.04 0.31
N GLN A 42 12.40 7.53 -0.62
CA GLN A 42 11.20 8.30 -0.29
C GLN A 42 9.92 7.43 -0.25
N VAL A 43 10.06 6.12 -0.11
CA VAL A 43 8.89 5.27 0.15
C VAL A 43 8.47 5.53 1.60
N PRO A 44 7.26 6.07 1.85
CA PRO A 44 6.78 6.29 3.20
C PRO A 44 6.70 4.94 3.92
N THR A 45 7.48 4.78 4.98
CA THR A 45 7.46 3.62 5.87
C THR A 45 6.98 4.03 7.25
N GLU A 46 6.48 3.09 8.04
CA GLU A 46 6.09 3.31 9.44
C GLU A 46 5.12 4.48 9.62
N GLN A 47 4.13 4.58 8.73
CA GLN A 47 3.14 5.65 8.82
C GLN A 47 2.25 5.46 10.04
N GLN A 48 2.18 6.48 10.87
CA GLN A 48 1.47 6.47 12.15
C GLN A 48 -0.04 6.36 11.92
N LEU A 49 -0.62 5.25 12.36
CA LEU A 49 -2.03 4.92 12.25
C LEU A 49 -2.65 4.84 13.65
N ILE A 50 -3.77 5.54 13.86
CA ILE A 50 -4.61 5.37 15.03
C ILE A 50 -5.80 4.48 14.67
N VAL A 51 -6.18 3.56 15.56
CA VAL A 51 -7.24 2.58 15.30
C VAL A 51 -8.43 2.83 16.21
N VAL A 52 -9.63 2.78 15.63
CA VAL A 52 -10.91 2.72 16.34
C VAL A 52 -11.47 1.32 16.15
N ASP A 53 -11.28 0.45 17.14
CA ASP A 53 -11.81 -0.91 17.11
C ASP A 53 -13.16 -0.95 17.86
N LEU A 54 -14.27 -1.05 17.12
CA LEU A 54 -15.62 -1.13 17.67
C LEU A 54 -16.08 -2.59 17.86
N ASP A 55 -15.35 -3.56 17.28
CA ASP A 55 -15.70 -4.99 17.36
C ASP A 55 -15.08 -5.68 18.58
N HIS A 56 -13.92 -5.21 19.04
CA HIS A 56 -13.18 -5.73 20.20
C HIS A 56 -12.95 -7.25 20.20
N SER A 57 -12.99 -7.88 19.02
CA SER A 57 -12.85 -9.33 18.87
C SER A 57 -11.39 -9.79 18.82
N SER A 58 -11.19 -11.10 18.84
CA SER A 58 -9.88 -11.69 18.58
C SER A 58 -9.42 -11.43 17.15
N LEU A 59 -10.36 -11.36 16.20
CA LEU A 59 -10.10 -11.16 14.79
C LEU A 59 -9.74 -9.70 14.48
N SER A 60 -10.42 -8.73 15.11
CA SER A 60 -10.05 -7.31 14.96
C SER A 60 -8.63 -7.06 15.50
N ARG A 61 -8.30 -7.63 16.67
CA ARG A 61 -6.93 -7.54 17.21
C ARG A 61 -5.89 -8.20 16.32
N GLN A 62 -6.23 -9.29 15.63
CA GLN A 62 -5.33 -9.92 14.69
C GLN A 62 -5.10 -9.05 13.45
N LEU A 63 -6.15 -8.45 12.88
CA LEU A 63 -6.03 -7.48 11.80
C LEU A 63 -5.11 -6.31 12.18
N ILE A 64 -5.29 -5.76 13.38
CA ILE A 64 -4.46 -4.65 13.89
C ILE A 64 -2.99 -5.08 13.97
N ARG A 65 -2.69 -6.27 14.50
CA ARG A 65 -1.31 -6.78 14.55
C ARG A 65 -0.70 -7.00 13.16
N HIS A 66 -1.49 -7.50 12.19
CA HIS A 66 -1.02 -7.66 10.82
C HIS A 66 -0.75 -6.31 10.14
N ALA A 67 -1.59 -5.30 10.40
CA ALA A 67 -1.37 -3.95 9.92
C ALA A 67 -0.08 -3.36 10.50
N ASP A 68 0.14 -3.51 11.81
CA ASP A 68 1.33 -3.03 12.50
C ASP A 68 2.62 -3.76 12.09
N ALA A 69 2.51 -5.04 11.72
CA ALA A 69 3.63 -5.84 11.22
C ALA A 69 4.06 -5.46 9.79
N SER A 70 3.28 -4.65 9.08
CA SER A 70 3.63 -4.19 7.75
C SER A 70 4.71 -3.11 7.81
N ALA A 71 5.65 -3.13 6.87
CA ALA A 71 6.70 -2.10 6.80
C ALA A 71 6.17 -0.68 6.53
N LYS A 72 4.89 -0.53 6.18
CA LYS A 72 4.29 0.73 5.78
C LYS A 72 3.50 1.41 6.88
N ILE A 73 3.07 0.67 7.90
CA ILE A 73 2.16 1.13 8.96
C ILE A 73 2.80 0.91 10.31
N GLN A 74 2.68 1.90 11.18
CA GLN A 74 2.96 1.81 12.63
C GLN A 74 1.67 2.14 13.37
N VAL A 75 1.09 1.19 14.07
CA VAL A 75 -0.09 1.43 14.90
C VAL A 75 0.34 2.09 16.22
N ILE A 76 0.08 3.38 16.36
CA ILE A 76 0.51 4.17 17.52
C ILE A 76 -0.44 4.07 18.73
N GLY A 77 -1.63 3.51 18.53
CA GLY A 77 -2.60 3.30 19.60
C GLY A 77 -3.99 2.97 19.12
N GLN A 78 -4.85 2.66 20.09
CA GLN A 78 -6.27 2.42 19.88
C GLN A 78 -7.06 3.40 20.73
N VAL A 79 -8.16 3.93 20.18
CA VAL A 79 -9.06 4.88 20.83
C VAL A 79 -10.52 4.43 20.72
N GLY A 80 -11.36 4.91 21.62
CA GLY A 80 -12.76 4.47 21.72
C GLY A 80 -13.71 5.15 20.75
N SER A 81 -13.29 6.21 20.06
CA SER A 81 -14.18 6.97 19.19
C SER A 81 -13.46 7.60 17.98
N ILE A 82 -14.22 7.78 16.91
CA ILE A 82 -13.74 8.48 15.70
C ILE A 82 -13.37 9.94 16.04
N SER A 83 -14.09 10.60 16.92
CA SER A 83 -13.79 11.98 17.32
C SER A 83 -12.46 12.10 18.05
N GLU A 84 -12.10 11.12 18.84
CA GLU A 84 -10.80 11.04 19.49
C GLU A 84 -9.68 10.77 18.47
N ALA A 85 -9.89 9.83 17.54
CA ALA A 85 -8.95 9.54 16.47
C ALA A 85 -8.68 10.76 15.58
N LYS A 86 -9.71 11.53 15.23
CA LYS A 86 -9.55 12.77 14.45
C LYS A 86 -8.63 13.78 15.13
N ARG A 87 -8.68 13.91 16.46
CA ARG A 87 -7.77 14.82 17.17
C ARG A 87 -6.30 14.40 17.04
N PHE A 88 -6.00 13.11 16.92
CA PHE A 88 -4.63 12.65 16.66
C PHE A 88 -4.13 13.10 15.29
N ILE A 89 -5.01 13.09 14.27
CA ILE A 89 -4.67 13.58 12.91
C ILE A 89 -4.51 15.10 12.92
N GLU A 90 -5.47 15.83 13.49
CA GLU A 90 -5.46 17.29 13.57
C GLU A 90 -4.22 17.84 14.33
N THR A 91 -3.73 17.10 15.32
CA THR A 91 -2.51 17.45 16.07
C THR A 91 -1.22 16.93 15.45
N GLY A 92 -1.29 16.28 14.26
CA GLY A 92 -0.13 15.74 13.57
C GLY A 92 0.51 14.53 14.25
N LYS A 93 -0.18 13.89 15.21
CA LYS A 93 0.30 12.69 15.92
C LYS A 93 -0.03 11.39 15.18
N ALA A 94 -0.93 11.42 14.22
CA ALA A 94 -1.27 10.31 13.35
C ALA A 94 -1.45 10.82 11.92
N HIS A 95 -1.05 10.02 10.94
CA HIS A 95 -1.24 10.32 9.52
C HIS A 95 -2.52 9.69 8.97
N GLY A 96 -3.07 8.70 9.66
CA GLY A 96 -4.30 8.03 9.28
C GLY A 96 -5.05 7.44 10.47
N LEU A 97 -6.33 7.13 10.24
CA LEU A 97 -7.17 6.39 11.15
C LEU A 97 -7.80 5.19 10.43
N LEU A 98 -7.92 4.09 11.14
CA LEU A 98 -8.65 2.90 10.72
C LEU A 98 -9.84 2.70 11.66
N VAL A 99 -11.04 2.50 11.11
CA VAL A 99 -12.22 2.13 11.87
C VAL A 99 -12.62 0.70 11.52
N ILE A 100 -12.62 -0.15 12.52
CA ILE A 100 -13.13 -1.53 12.44
C ILE A 100 -14.55 -1.50 12.99
N PRO A 101 -15.58 -1.79 12.17
CA PRO A 101 -16.99 -1.68 12.57
C PRO A 101 -17.38 -2.77 13.57
N GLU A 102 -18.42 -2.49 14.33
CA GLU A 102 -19.08 -3.49 15.17
C GLU A 102 -19.61 -4.66 14.32
N GLY A 103 -19.47 -5.89 14.82
CA GLY A 103 -19.87 -7.11 14.10
C GLY A 103 -18.86 -7.57 13.03
N PHE A 104 -17.68 -6.95 12.94
CA PHE A 104 -16.62 -7.31 12.00
C PHE A 104 -16.35 -8.83 11.97
N ARG A 105 -16.09 -9.43 13.13
CA ARG A 105 -15.85 -10.88 13.23
C ARG A 105 -17.05 -11.69 12.78
N ARG A 106 -18.25 -11.34 13.25
CA ARG A 106 -19.50 -12.06 12.93
C ARG A 106 -19.76 -12.09 11.43
N ASP A 107 -19.65 -10.94 10.79
CA ASP A 107 -20.02 -10.81 9.39
C ASP A 107 -18.99 -11.49 8.48
N LEU A 108 -17.69 -11.45 8.82
CA LEU A 108 -16.66 -12.21 8.13
C LEU A 108 -16.86 -13.73 8.24
N LEU A 109 -17.19 -14.25 9.45
CA LEU A 109 -17.45 -15.68 9.63
C LEU A 109 -18.71 -16.16 8.90
N LEU A 110 -19.66 -15.28 8.65
CA LEU A 110 -20.86 -15.54 7.85
C LEU A 110 -20.63 -15.38 6.34
N GLY A 111 -19.38 -15.08 5.91
CA GLY A 111 -19.05 -14.81 4.50
C GLY A 111 -19.64 -13.52 3.95
N LYS A 112 -20.08 -12.59 4.82
CA LYS A 112 -20.59 -11.28 4.43
C LYS A 112 -19.42 -10.34 4.17
N GLY A 113 -19.58 -9.47 3.18
CA GLY A 113 -18.61 -8.39 2.94
C GLY A 113 -18.58 -7.42 4.13
N VAL A 114 -17.36 -7.10 4.60
CA VAL A 114 -17.17 -6.11 5.65
C VAL A 114 -16.42 -4.91 5.07
N THR A 115 -16.90 -3.71 5.37
CA THR A 115 -16.25 -2.48 4.96
C THR A 115 -15.44 -1.92 6.11
N LEU A 116 -14.13 -1.88 5.95
CA LEU A 116 -13.25 -1.12 6.83
C LEU A 116 -13.24 0.34 6.35
N SER A 117 -13.38 1.28 7.28
CA SER A 117 -13.30 2.69 6.95
C SER A 117 -11.90 3.20 7.28
N TYR A 118 -11.29 3.85 6.30
CA TYR A 118 -9.99 4.48 6.46
C TYR A 118 -10.11 5.98 6.18
N GLY A 119 -9.48 6.78 7.02
CA GLY A 119 -9.37 8.23 6.86
C GLY A 119 -7.92 8.69 7.05
N GLY A 120 -7.52 9.73 6.35
CA GLY A 120 -6.19 10.30 6.45
C GLY A 120 -6.12 11.70 5.86
N ASP A 121 -4.99 12.36 6.04
CA ASP A 121 -4.74 13.67 5.43
C ASP A 121 -4.42 13.49 3.94
N ALA A 122 -5.37 13.88 3.09
CA ALA A 122 -5.25 13.77 1.63
C ALA A 122 -4.16 14.70 1.04
N SER A 123 -3.65 15.66 1.81
CA SER A 123 -2.56 16.56 1.40
C SER A 123 -1.26 15.78 1.16
N TYR A 124 -1.15 14.59 1.76
CA TYR A 124 0.02 13.72 1.62
C TYR A 124 -0.33 12.45 0.85
N PHE A 125 -0.56 12.59 -0.46
CA PHE A 125 -0.98 11.49 -1.33
C PHE A 125 -0.12 10.22 -1.22
N LEU A 126 1.20 10.35 -1.12
CA LEU A 126 2.12 9.20 -0.98
C LEU A 126 1.92 8.47 0.35
N ILE A 127 1.70 9.20 1.44
CA ILE A 127 1.40 8.64 2.76
C ILE A 127 0.06 7.92 2.73
N TYR A 128 -0.97 8.55 2.17
CA TYR A 128 -2.28 7.95 1.98
C TYR A 128 -2.20 6.62 1.22
N SER A 129 -1.48 6.60 0.10
CA SER A 129 -1.30 5.40 -0.72
C SER A 129 -0.57 4.28 0.02
N ALA A 130 0.48 4.60 0.78
CA ALA A 130 1.24 3.62 1.56
C ALA A 130 0.38 2.97 2.66
N VAL A 131 -0.42 3.77 3.37
CA VAL A 131 -1.32 3.26 4.41
C VAL A 131 -2.44 2.40 3.80
N ALA A 132 -3.06 2.86 2.70
CA ALA A 132 -4.09 2.12 2.00
C ALA A 132 -3.56 0.75 1.52
N GLU A 133 -2.37 0.70 0.93
CA GLU A 133 -1.72 -0.55 0.49
C GLU A 133 -1.43 -1.49 1.67
N GLY A 134 -0.91 -0.96 2.79
CA GLY A 134 -0.67 -1.75 4.00
C GLY A 134 -1.95 -2.34 4.58
N LEU A 135 -3.05 -1.59 4.61
CA LEU A 135 -4.34 -2.07 5.09
C LEU A 135 -4.96 -3.12 4.15
N VAL A 136 -4.85 -2.95 2.84
CA VAL A 136 -5.31 -3.95 1.85
C VAL A 136 -4.54 -5.25 2.04
N SER A 137 -3.21 -5.21 2.18
CA SER A 137 -2.38 -6.38 2.43
C SER A 137 -2.80 -7.11 3.72
N ALA A 138 -2.95 -6.38 4.82
CA ALA A 138 -3.39 -6.95 6.10
C ALA A 138 -4.80 -7.56 6.01
N GLY A 139 -5.71 -6.94 5.27
CA GLY A 139 -7.06 -7.45 5.04
C GLY A 139 -7.08 -8.73 4.21
N MET A 140 -6.23 -8.83 3.19
CA MET A 140 -6.10 -10.04 2.36
C MET A 140 -5.56 -11.22 3.17
N ASP A 141 -4.56 -10.99 4.03
CA ASP A 141 -4.00 -12.04 4.89
C ASP A 141 -5.03 -12.54 5.92
N ALA A 142 -5.81 -11.64 6.52
CA ALA A 142 -6.90 -12.00 7.41
C ALA A 142 -7.99 -12.81 6.67
N GLY A 143 -8.31 -12.43 5.43
CA GLY A 143 -9.29 -13.14 4.59
C GLY A 143 -8.85 -14.56 4.26
N LYS A 144 -7.60 -14.77 3.86
CA LYS A 144 -7.03 -16.11 3.61
C LYS A 144 -7.10 -17.01 4.83
N GLN A 145 -6.77 -16.47 6.00
CA GLN A 145 -6.80 -17.23 7.25
C GLN A 145 -8.22 -17.68 7.63
N ILE A 146 -9.23 -16.82 7.41
CA ILE A 146 -10.64 -17.19 7.65
C ILE A 146 -11.09 -18.28 6.69
N GLN A 147 -10.75 -18.20 5.40
CA GLN A 147 -11.05 -19.22 4.42
C GLN A 147 -10.40 -20.54 4.78
N TRP A 148 -9.15 -20.54 5.23
CA TRP A 148 -8.44 -21.73 5.68
C TRP A 148 -9.13 -22.41 6.88
N ILE A 149 -9.51 -21.63 7.90
CA ILE A 149 -10.25 -22.13 9.06
C ILE A 149 -11.62 -22.69 8.64
N GLY A 150 -12.31 -22.01 7.72
CA GLY A 150 -13.59 -22.48 7.18
C GLY A 150 -13.48 -23.82 6.44
N MET A 151 -12.43 -24.01 5.66
CA MET A 151 -12.17 -25.27 4.96
C MET A 151 -11.84 -26.42 5.92
N LEU A 152 -11.08 -26.17 6.97
CA LEU A 152 -10.80 -27.15 8.03
C LEU A 152 -12.07 -27.55 8.80
N ALA A 153 -12.93 -26.57 9.10
CA ALA A 153 -14.22 -26.83 9.77
C ALA A 153 -15.16 -27.68 8.92
N GLN A 154 -15.02 -27.65 7.59
CA GLN A 154 -15.73 -28.50 6.64
C GLN A 154 -15.09 -29.89 6.45
N GLY A 155 -14.05 -30.22 7.21
CA GLY A 155 -13.38 -31.52 7.18
C GLY A 155 -12.37 -31.69 6.03
N LYS A 156 -11.94 -30.62 5.37
CA LYS A 156 -10.89 -30.69 4.36
C LYS A 156 -9.52 -30.92 5.00
N ASN A 157 -8.67 -31.68 4.31
CA ASN A 157 -7.30 -31.92 4.76
C ASN A 157 -6.50 -30.60 4.76
N PRO A 158 -5.66 -30.30 5.78
CA PRO A 158 -4.83 -29.10 5.83
C PRO A 158 -4.04 -28.82 4.55
N LYS A 159 -3.50 -29.85 3.90
CA LYS A 159 -2.76 -29.73 2.64
C LYS A 159 -3.63 -29.30 1.45
N GLU A 160 -4.87 -29.74 1.38
CA GLU A 160 -5.83 -29.35 0.36
C GLU A 160 -6.35 -27.93 0.58
N ALA A 161 -6.48 -27.50 1.84
CA ALA A 161 -6.86 -26.14 2.19
C ALA A 161 -5.77 -25.14 1.77
N GLU A 162 -4.49 -25.49 1.93
CA GLU A 162 -3.36 -24.63 1.56
C GLU A 162 -3.21 -24.48 0.03
N GLN A 163 -3.45 -25.57 -0.74
CA GLN A 163 -3.39 -25.53 -2.20
C GLN A 163 -4.48 -24.67 -2.86
N ASN A 164 -5.62 -24.50 -2.20
CA ASN A 164 -6.74 -23.70 -2.72
C ASN A 164 -6.62 -22.19 -2.40
N LEU A 165 -5.60 -21.76 -1.64
CA LEU A 165 -5.37 -20.38 -1.23
C LEU A 165 -4.20 -19.71 -1.97
N ASN A 166 -3.44 -20.47 -2.76
CA ASN A 166 -2.36 -20.00 -3.62
C ASN A 166 -2.84 -19.86 -5.06
#